data_2ba1597555a149b142f33de9c82ea926
#
_entry.id   2ba1597555a149b142f33de9c82ea926
#
_cell.length_a   1.000
_cell.length_b   1.000
_cell.length_c   1.000
_cell.angle_alpha   90.00
_cell.angle_beta   90.00
_cell.angle_gamma   90.00
#
_symmetry.space_group_name_H-M   'P 1'
#
loop_
_entity.id
_entity.type
_entity.pdbx_description
1 polymer ?
#
loop_
_entity_poly.entity_id
_entity_poly.type
_entity_poly.pdbx_seq_one_letter_code
_entity_poly.pdbx_strand_id
1 'polypeptide(L)'
;QTGRIFEILSSGQFICSNSTDSQVSKLYDIIDDSDKYEELYDYFAAIGFTLEKGDEFYYFSRKNEAKPDLERKLEIACKWIDILDFFKTFDNAFGSGYSLSPQEVSVKIRVDAVLKSKADGLRKVLKMDDKTPYDEVVTKTIDNLCKDGFAELENEILKSYKILSSFKYL
;
A
#
# COMPACT_ATOMS: atom_id res chain seq x y z
N GLN A 1 19.80 13.39 3.65
CA GLN A 1 18.63 13.01 2.85
C GLN A 1 18.80 11.61 2.24
N THR A 2 19.93 11.29 1.62
CA THR A 2 20.24 9.96 1.04
C THR A 2 20.06 8.82 2.04
N GLY A 3 20.54 8.98 3.28
CA GLY A 3 20.36 7.99 4.35
C GLY A 3 18.88 7.74 4.69
N ARG A 4 18.06 8.79 4.72
CA ARG A 4 16.62 8.67 5.00
C ARG A 4 15.87 7.99 3.85
N ILE A 5 16.22 8.31 2.60
CA ILE A 5 15.70 7.64 1.41
C ILE A 5 16.02 6.13 1.48
N PHE A 6 17.29 5.81 1.77
CA PHE A 6 17.72 4.41 1.92
C PHE A 6 16.96 3.68 3.02
N GLU A 7 16.80 4.29 4.19
CA GLU A 7 16.10 3.71 5.34
C GLU A 7 14.65 3.33 4.99
N ILE A 8 13.91 4.23 4.32
CA ILE A 8 12.53 3.98 3.90
C ILE A 8 12.49 2.87 2.84
N LEU A 9 13.22 3.03 1.74
CA LEU A 9 13.13 2.12 0.61
C LEU A 9 13.70 0.71 0.91
N SER A 10 14.76 0.62 1.74
CA SER A 10 15.35 -0.67 2.12
C SER A 10 14.47 -1.49 3.06
N SER A 11 13.54 -0.84 3.78
CA SER A 11 12.53 -1.51 4.58
C SER A 11 11.37 -2.09 3.76
N GLY A 12 11.37 -1.89 2.42
CA GLY A 12 10.30 -2.33 1.52
C GLY A 12 9.12 -1.36 1.44
N GLN A 13 9.29 -0.14 1.96
CA GLN A 13 8.31 0.93 1.83
C GLN A 13 8.52 1.73 0.55
N PHE A 14 7.54 2.57 0.21
CA PHE A 14 7.56 3.45 -0.95
C PHE A 14 7.79 4.91 -0.52
N ILE A 15 8.35 5.71 -1.41
CA ILE A 15 8.35 7.18 -1.30
C ILE A 15 7.38 7.71 -2.34
N CYS A 16 6.23 8.21 -1.88
CA CYS A 16 5.12 8.65 -2.71
C CYS A 16 5.01 10.18 -2.76
N SER A 17 4.64 10.72 -3.92
CA SER A 17 4.39 12.16 -4.11
C SER A 17 3.25 12.66 -3.22
N ASN A 18 2.23 11.82 -3.02
CA ASN A 18 1.01 12.14 -2.29
C ASN A 18 1.01 11.69 -0.83
N SER A 19 2.18 11.39 -0.23
CA SER A 19 2.29 11.04 1.19
C SER A 19 1.68 12.12 2.08
N THR A 20 1.05 11.70 3.17
CA THR A 20 0.54 12.61 4.22
C THR A 20 1.67 13.15 5.09
N ASP A 21 2.83 12.47 5.12
CA ASP A 21 4.05 12.97 5.75
C ASP A 21 4.79 13.92 4.81
N SER A 22 4.80 15.21 5.18
CA SER A 22 5.48 16.27 4.41
C SER A 22 6.99 16.03 4.25
N GLN A 23 7.63 15.26 5.12
CA GLN A 23 9.05 14.91 4.98
C GLN A 23 9.23 13.86 3.88
N VAL A 24 8.36 12.88 3.80
CA VAL A 24 8.37 11.85 2.74
C VAL A 24 8.06 12.47 1.38
N SER A 25 7.06 13.36 1.31
CA SER A 25 6.74 14.08 0.07
C SER A 25 7.92 14.91 -0.44
N LYS A 26 8.67 15.59 0.46
CA LYS A 26 9.91 16.31 0.08
C LYS A 26 11.03 15.38 -0.40
N LEU A 27 11.12 14.17 0.13
CA LEU A 27 12.08 13.18 -0.38
C LEU A 27 11.71 12.73 -1.79
N TYR A 28 10.41 12.61 -2.09
CA TYR A 28 9.94 12.36 -3.45
C TYR A 28 10.43 13.45 -4.41
N ASP A 29 10.20 14.73 -4.08
CA ASP A 29 10.62 15.87 -4.90
C ASP A 29 12.15 15.88 -5.16
N ILE A 30 12.94 15.46 -4.16
CA ILE A 30 14.40 15.37 -4.29
C ILE A 30 14.80 14.25 -5.25
N ILE A 31 14.13 13.10 -5.18
CA ILE A 31 14.43 11.96 -6.08
C ILE A 31 13.94 12.28 -7.51
N ASP A 32 12.85 13.04 -7.64
CA ASP A 32 12.23 13.36 -8.94
C ASP A 32 13.02 14.42 -9.74
N ASP A 33 13.99 15.09 -9.11
CA ASP A 33 14.99 15.90 -9.80
C ASP A 33 15.93 14.99 -10.62
N SER A 34 16.06 15.27 -11.93
CA SER A 34 16.77 14.39 -12.86
C SER A 34 18.24 14.16 -12.50
N ASP A 35 18.93 15.23 -12.08
CA ASP A 35 20.36 15.15 -11.71
C ASP A 35 20.53 14.35 -10.41
N LYS A 36 19.63 14.54 -9.47
CA LYS A 36 19.63 13.82 -8.20
C LYS A 36 19.21 12.35 -8.35
N TYR A 37 18.29 12.06 -9.26
CA TYR A 37 17.90 10.69 -9.56
C TYR A 37 19.08 9.86 -10.06
N GLU A 38 19.85 10.37 -11.03
CA GLU A 38 21.02 9.65 -11.57
C GLU A 38 22.08 9.42 -10.47
N GLU A 39 22.39 10.47 -9.66
CA GLU A 39 23.31 10.37 -8.54
C GLU A 39 22.90 9.30 -7.53
N LEU A 40 21.62 9.28 -7.15
CA LEU A 40 21.07 8.32 -6.19
C LEU A 40 20.98 6.91 -6.77
N TYR A 41 20.63 6.78 -8.05
CA TYR A 41 20.58 5.51 -8.75
C TYR A 41 21.95 4.83 -8.74
N ASP A 42 23.00 5.54 -9.14
CA ASP A 42 24.36 5.02 -9.15
C ASP A 42 24.86 4.67 -7.74
N TYR A 43 24.59 5.54 -6.78
CA TYR A 43 24.95 5.31 -5.38
C TYR A 43 24.31 4.02 -4.83
N PHE A 44 23.00 3.83 -5.02
CA PHE A 44 22.30 2.65 -4.52
C PHE A 44 22.64 1.39 -5.31
N ALA A 45 22.89 1.50 -6.60
CA ALA A 45 23.34 0.39 -7.45
C ALA A 45 24.69 -0.18 -6.96
N ALA A 46 25.59 0.68 -6.50
CA ALA A 46 26.90 0.28 -5.95
C ALA A 46 26.77 -0.58 -4.68
N ILE A 47 25.68 -0.46 -3.94
CA ILE A 47 25.40 -1.26 -2.73
C ILE A 47 24.35 -2.35 -2.95
N GLY A 48 24.02 -2.66 -4.21
CA GLY A 48 23.18 -3.79 -4.60
C GLY A 48 21.67 -3.55 -4.62
N PHE A 49 21.24 -2.28 -4.58
CA PHE A 49 19.83 -1.89 -4.72
C PHE A 49 19.62 -1.18 -6.06
N THR A 50 18.49 -1.43 -6.69
CA THR A 50 18.07 -0.68 -7.89
C THR A 50 16.95 0.26 -7.50
N LEU A 51 17.16 1.57 -7.71
CA LEU A 51 16.12 2.58 -7.51
C LEU A 51 15.18 2.56 -8.70
N GLU A 52 13.94 2.20 -8.46
CA GLU A 52 12.88 2.09 -9.48
C GLU A 52 11.90 3.25 -9.34
N LYS A 53 11.44 3.75 -10.49
CA LYS A 53 10.41 4.79 -10.59
C LYS A 53 9.09 4.16 -11.04
N GLY A 54 8.05 4.32 -10.22
CA GLY A 54 6.66 4.06 -10.58
C GLY A 54 5.92 5.34 -11.00
N ASP A 55 4.60 5.27 -11.13
CA ASP A 55 3.76 6.43 -11.39
C ASP A 55 3.49 7.18 -10.08
N GLU A 56 4.25 8.26 -9.84
CA GLU A 56 4.24 9.11 -8.65
C GLU A 56 4.76 8.41 -7.37
N PHE A 57 5.63 7.41 -7.49
CA PHE A 57 6.31 6.79 -6.35
C PHE A 57 7.66 6.18 -6.73
N TYR A 58 8.53 5.98 -5.73
CA TYR A 58 9.83 5.32 -5.84
C TYR A 58 9.91 4.12 -4.89
N TYR A 59 10.65 3.09 -5.31
CA TYR A 59 10.89 1.88 -4.51
C TYR A 59 12.22 1.24 -4.87
N PHE A 60 12.69 0.29 -4.05
CA PHE A 60 13.84 -0.53 -4.39
C PHE A 60 13.44 -1.89 -4.93
N SER A 61 14.07 -2.29 -6.04
CA SER A 61 14.14 -3.68 -6.45
C SER A 61 15.51 -4.27 -6.13
N ARG A 62 15.58 -5.59 -5.94
CA ARG A 62 16.84 -6.33 -5.75
C ARG A 62 17.13 -7.17 -6.97
N LYS A 63 18.35 -7.08 -7.51
CA LYS A 63 18.79 -7.84 -8.69
C LYS A 63 18.82 -9.37 -8.49
N ASN A 64 18.93 -9.84 -7.25
CA ASN A 64 19.02 -11.26 -6.92
C ASN A 64 17.97 -11.63 -5.84
N GLU A 65 16.71 -11.73 -6.25
CA GLU A 65 15.78 -12.50 -5.45
C GLU A 65 16.11 -13.98 -5.63
N ALA A 66 16.58 -14.62 -4.54
CA ALA A 66 16.67 -16.08 -4.50
C ALA A 66 15.30 -16.67 -4.87
N LYS A 67 15.29 -17.78 -5.61
CA LYS A 67 14.08 -18.51 -6.02
C LYS A 67 13.41 -19.29 -4.85
N PRO A 68 12.97 -18.71 -3.76
CA PRO A 68 12.03 -19.40 -2.93
C PRO A 68 10.69 -18.72 -3.07
N ASP A 69 9.67 -19.47 -3.26
CA ASP A 69 8.30 -19.13 -3.01
C ASP A 69 7.52 -18.52 -4.16
N LEU A 70 7.48 -19.21 -5.29
CA LEU A 70 6.39 -18.96 -6.26
C LEU A 70 5.03 -19.12 -5.55
N GLU A 71 4.88 -20.12 -4.67
CA GLU A 71 3.65 -20.32 -3.89
C GLU A 71 3.35 -19.14 -2.98
N ARG A 72 4.33 -18.63 -2.24
CA ARG A 72 4.16 -17.47 -1.38
C ARG A 72 3.84 -16.20 -2.18
N LYS A 73 4.50 -15.98 -3.32
CA LYS A 73 4.20 -14.85 -4.20
C LYS A 73 2.77 -14.93 -4.75
N LEU A 74 2.31 -16.14 -5.10
CA LEU A 74 0.94 -16.37 -5.53
C LEU A 74 -0.07 -16.12 -4.41
N GLU A 75 0.19 -16.57 -3.19
CA GLU A 75 -0.66 -16.28 -2.03
C GLU A 75 -0.78 -14.77 -1.77
N ILE A 76 0.34 -14.03 -1.84
CA ILE A 76 0.35 -12.58 -1.69
C ILE A 76 -0.44 -11.91 -2.80
N ALA A 77 -0.26 -12.33 -4.05
CA ALA A 77 -1.00 -11.79 -5.19
C ALA A 77 -2.50 -12.05 -5.05
N CYS A 78 -2.92 -13.27 -4.68
CA CYS A 78 -4.31 -13.61 -4.42
C CYS A 78 -4.91 -12.76 -3.30
N LYS A 79 -4.17 -12.57 -2.20
CA LYS A 79 -4.60 -11.67 -1.10
C LYS A 79 -4.91 -10.26 -1.61
N TRP A 80 -4.03 -9.70 -2.44
CA TRP A 80 -4.23 -8.34 -2.95
C TRP A 80 -5.36 -8.26 -3.96
N ILE A 81 -5.55 -9.27 -4.81
CA ILE A 81 -6.71 -9.35 -5.73
C ILE A 81 -8.03 -9.30 -4.94
N ASP A 82 -8.14 -10.07 -3.87
CA ASP A 82 -9.36 -10.10 -3.04
C ASP A 82 -9.59 -8.76 -2.31
N ILE A 83 -8.53 -8.13 -1.79
CA ILE A 83 -8.61 -6.81 -1.16
C ILE A 83 -9.02 -5.73 -2.17
N LEU A 84 -8.43 -5.73 -3.36
CA LEU A 84 -8.78 -4.81 -4.45
C LEU A 84 -10.23 -4.97 -4.88
N ASP A 85 -10.67 -6.21 -5.09
CA ASP A 85 -12.03 -6.53 -5.50
C ASP A 85 -13.06 -6.09 -4.44
N PHE A 86 -12.74 -6.27 -3.15
CA PHE A 86 -13.55 -5.76 -2.05
C PHE A 86 -13.71 -4.24 -2.10
N PHE A 87 -12.60 -3.48 -2.16
CA PHE A 87 -12.68 -2.03 -2.16
C PHE A 87 -13.26 -1.45 -3.44
N LYS A 88 -13.02 -2.07 -4.61
CA LYS A 88 -13.66 -1.69 -5.87
C LYS A 88 -15.17 -1.96 -5.87
N THR A 89 -15.63 -2.98 -5.13
CA THR A 89 -17.06 -3.22 -4.91
C THR A 89 -17.65 -2.21 -3.94
N PHE A 90 -16.88 -1.77 -2.93
CA PHE A 90 -17.29 -0.70 -2.03
C PHE A 90 -17.46 0.62 -2.78
N ASP A 91 -16.47 1.03 -3.56
CA ASP A 91 -16.52 2.22 -4.40
C ASP A 91 -15.63 2.02 -5.63
N ASN A 92 -16.22 2.14 -6.82
CA ASN A 92 -15.48 1.99 -8.07
C ASN A 92 -14.38 3.05 -8.27
N ALA A 93 -14.49 4.21 -7.59
CA ALA A 93 -13.48 5.27 -7.59
C ALA A 93 -12.26 4.96 -6.68
N PHE A 94 -12.32 3.85 -5.89
CA PHE A 94 -11.22 3.49 -4.99
C PHE A 94 -9.89 3.34 -5.76
N GLY A 95 -8.88 4.07 -5.33
CA GLY A 95 -7.56 4.09 -5.97
C GLY A 95 -6.67 5.18 -5.38
N SER A 96 -5.54 5.47 -6.04
CA SER A 96 -4.60 6.50 -5.61
C SER A 96 -5.29 7.85 -5.34
N GLY A 97 -5.02 8.44 -4.19
CA GLY A 97 -5.60 9.72 -3.75
C GLY A 97 -6.99 9.60 -3.09
N TYR A 98 -7.58 8.39 -3.06
CA TYR A 98 -8.87 8.17 -2.41
C TYR A 98 -8.76 8.33 -0.89
N SER A 99 -9.72 9.05 -0.28
CA SER A 99 -9.84 9.16 1.18
C SER A 99 -10.83 8.10 1.68
N LEU A 100 -10.37 7.16 2.49
CA LEU A 100 -11.11 5.99 2.95
C LEU A 100 -11.53 6.15 4.40
N SER A 101 -12.83 6.03 4.68
CA SER A 101 -13.37 5.96 6.04
C SER A 101 -13.75 4.52 6.39
N PRO A 102 -13.09 3.89 7.39
CA PRO A 102 -13.46 2.54 7.84
C PRO A 102 -14.92 2.43 8.26
N GLN A 103 -15.45 3.49 8.87
CA GLN A 103 -16.85 3.53 9.34
C GLN A 103 -17.82 3.48 8.15
N GLU A 104 -17.57 4.21 7.08
CA GLU A 104 -18.41 4.18 5.88
C GLU A 104 -18.42 2.80 5.24
N VAL A 105 -17.26 2.15 5.17
CA VAL A 105 -17.14 0.77 4.66
C VAL A 105 -17.98 -0.18 5.52
N SER A 106 -17.83 -0.11 6.84
CA SER A 106 -18.57 -0.96 7.79
C SER A 106 -20.08 -0.76 7.68
N VAL A 107 -20.55 0.48 7.55
CA VAL A 107 -21.98 0.78 7.34
C VAL A 107 -22.48 0.18 6.04
N LYS A 108 -21.73 0.31 4.94
CA LYS A 108 -22.13 -0.22 3.64
C LYS A 108 -22.20 -1.75 3.62
N ILE A 109 -21.29 -2.44 4.31
CA ILE A 109 -21.32 -3.91 4.45
C ILE A 109 -22.67 -4.39 5.05
N ARG A 110 -23.27 -3.64 5.93
CA ARG A 110 -24.52 -4.03 6.61
C ARG A 110 -25.74 -4.01 5.69
N VAL A 111 -25.69 -3.21 4.63
CA VAL A 111 -26.81 -3.00 3.69
C VAL A 111 -26.59 -3.56 2.29
N ASP A 112 -25.36 -3.91 1.96
CA ASP A 112 -24.97 -4.45 0.64
C ASP A 112 -24.57 -5.92 0.76
N ALA A 113 -25.40 -6.83 0.22
CA ALA A 113 -25.18 -8.26 0.31
C ALA A 113 -23.94 -8.73 -0.46
N VAL A 114 -23.59 -8.06 -1.58
CA VAL A 114 -22.41 -8.40 -2.38
C VAL A 114 -21.15 -8.03 -1.63
N LEU A 115 -21.10 -6.81 -1.09
CA LEU A 115 -19.97 -6.33 -0.29
C LEU A 115 -19.78 -7.17 0.98
N LYS A 116 -20.90 -7.58 1.61
CA LYS A 116 -20.88 -8.48 2.77
C LYS A 116 -20.25 -9.84 2.42
N SER A 117 -20.65 -10.44 1.30
CA SER A 117 -20.08 -11.71 0.83
C SER A 117 -18.55 -11.59 0.60
N LYS A 118 -18.09 -10.47 0.03
CA LYS A 118 -16.66 -10.22 -0.17
C LYS A 118 -15.93 -10.01 1.16
N ALA A 119 -16.54 -9.33 2.12
CA ALA A 119 -15.97 -9.19 3.47
C ALA A 119 -15.84 -10.56 4.18
N ASP A 120 -16.79 -11.48 3.97
CA ASP A 120 -16.68 -12.85 4.46
C ASP A 120 -15.50 -13.60 3.80
N GLY A 121 -15.26 -13.36 2.51
CA GLY A 121 -14.07 -13.86 1.80
C GLY A 121 -12.76 -13.34 2.41
N LEU A 122 -12.72 -12.06 2.76
CA LEU A 122 -11.53 -11.45 3.37
C LEU A 122 -11.16 -12.06 4.73
N ARG A 123 -12.14 -12.51 5.54
CA ARG A 123 -11.84 -13.24 6.79
C ARG A 123 -10.91 -14.42 6.54
N LYS A 124 -11.17 -15.20 5.50
CA LYS A 124 -10.33 -16.36 5.13
C LYS A 124 -8.95 -15.93 4.66
N VAL A 125 -8.90 -14.96 3.77
CA VAL A 125 -7.65 -14.42 3.20
C VAL A 125 -6.74 -13.82 4.28
N LEU A 126 -7.33 -13.12 5.25
CA LEU A 126 -6.62 -12.50 6.36
C LEU A 126 -6.44 -13.44 7.57
N LYS A 127 -6.85 -14.72 7.44
CA LYS A 127 -6.77 -15.75 8.49
C LYS A 127 -7.44 -15.32 9.79
N MET A 128 -8.64 -14.76 9.66
CA MET A 128 -9.50 -14.34 10.77
C MET A 128 -10.58 -15.38 11.04
N ASP A 129 -11.13 -15.39 12.26
CA ASP A 129 -12.27 -16.24 12.62
C ASP A 129 -13.52 -15.82 11.82
N ASP A 130 -14.34 -16.80 11.42
CA ASP A 130 -15.59 -16.55 10.66
C ASP A 130 -16.60 -15.68 11.43
N LYS A 131 -16.46 -15.60 12.77
CA LYS A 131 -17.31 -14.76 13.63
C LYS A 131 -16.74 -13.37 13.87
N THR A 132 -15.56 -13.04 13.34
CA THR A 132 -14.95 -11.73 13.52
C THR A 132 -15.90 -10.64 13.02
N PRO A 133 -16.16 -9.58 13.83
CA PRO A 133 -16.99 -8.46 13.41
C PRO A 133 -16.47 -7.78 12.15
N TYR A 134 -17.38 -7.28 11.30
CA TYR A 134 -16.97 -6.61 10.05
C TYR A 134 -16.12 -5.38 10.27
N ASP A 135 -16.33 -4.65 11.37
CA ASP A 135 -15.51 -3.49 11.72
C ASP A 135 -14.03 -3.88 11.93
N GLU A 136 -13.78 -5.05 12.54
CA GLU A 136 -12.44 -5.60 12.70
C GLU A 136 -11.86 -6.10 11.36
N VAL A 137 -12.69 -6.71 10.50
CA VAL A 137 -12.27 -7.14 9.16
C VAL A 137 -11.82 -5.94 8.35
N VAL A 138 -12.58 -4.85 8.34
CA VAL A 138 -12.24 -3.58 7.67
C VAL A 138 -10.96 -3.01 8.22
N THR A 139 -10.85 -2.89 9.55
CA THR A 139 -9.64 -2.37 10.20
C THR A 139 -8.41 -3.19 9.82
N LYS A 140 -8.47 -4.51 9.91
CA LYS A 140 -7.37 -5.40 9.55
C LYS A 140 -6.97 -5.27 8.08
N THR A 141 -7.95 -5.08 7.19
CA THR A 141 -7.69 -4.89 5.77
C THR A 141 -6.96 -3.57 5.51
N ILE A 142 -7.38 -2.49 6.17
CA ILE A 142 -6.72 -1.18 6.09
C ILE A 142 -5.32 -1.23 6.70
N ASP A 143 -5.14 -1.92 7.82
CA ASP A 143 -3.82 -2.13 8.44
C ASP A 143 -2.84 -2.83 7.48
N ASN A 144 -3.33 -3.79 6.68
CA ASN A 144 -2.51 -4.40 5.62
C ASN A 144 -2.10 -3.39 4.54
N LEU A 145 -3.03 -2.51 4.10
CA LEU A 145 -2.69 -1.43 3.17
C LEU A 145 -1.62 -0.50 3.73
N CYS A 146 -1.74 -0.10 5.00
CA CYS A 146 -0.77 0.77 5.66
C CYS A 146 0.58 0.08 5.85
N LYS A 147 0.59 -1.16 6.31
CA LYS A 147 1.81 -1.95 6.55
C LYS A 147 2.62 -2.14 5.27
N ASP A 148 1.95 -2.37 4.15
CA ASP A 148 2.61 -2.60 2.86
C ASP A 148 2.85 -1.29 2.08
N GLY A 149 2.58 -0.13 2.70
CA GLY A 149 2.89 1.20 2.16
C GLY A 149 1.95 1.69 1.06
N PHE A 150 0.70 1.20 1.03
CA PHE A 150 -0.33 1.60 0.06
C PHE A 150 -1.36 2.59 0.61
N ALA A 151 -1.37 2.81 1.92
CA ALA A 151 -2.21 3.80 2.58
C ALA A 151 -1.53 4.42 3.79
N GLU A 152 -1.95 5.60 4.17
CA GLU A 152 -1.51 6.30 5.38
C GLU A 152 -2.71 6.89 6.10
N LEU A 153 -2.59 7.04 7.43
CA LEU A 153 -3.56 7.78 8.23
C LEU A 153 -3.55 9.25 7.79
N GLU A 154 -4.68 9.74 7.32
CA GLU A 154 -4.84 11.11 6.84
C GLU A 154 -5.36 12.04 7.95
N ASN A 155 -6.29 11.55 8.76
CA ASN A 155 -6.88 12.31 9.85
C ASN A 155 -7.15 11.40 11.06
N GLU A 156 -6.51 11.71 12.19
CA GLU A 156 -6.64 10.93 13.42
C GLU A 156 -8.04 11.07 14.08
N ILE A 157 -8.66 12.25 13.95
CA ILE A 157 -9.96 12.53 14.57
C ILE A 157 -11.08 11.80 13.83
N LEU A 158 -11.06 11.91 12.49
CA LEU A 158 -12.04 11.27 11.63
C LEU A 158 -11.69 9.80 11.33
N LYS A 159 -10.49 9.36 11.69
CA LYS A 159 -9.91 8.05 11.35
C LYS A 159 -10.05 7.76 9.86
N SER A 160 -9.72 8.75 9.02
CA SER A 160 -9.67 8.58 7.58
C SER A 160 -8.26 8.24 7.12
N TYR A 161 -8.18 7.45 6.05
CA TYR A 161 -6.94 6.99 5.46
C TYR A 161 -6.85 7.45 4.01
N LYS A 162 -5.67 7.88 3.59
CA LYS A 162 -5.40 8.24 2.20
C LYS A 162 -4.73 7.08 1.49
N ILE A 163 -5.24 6.72 0.32
CA ILE A 163 -4.62 5.75 -0.56
C ILE A 163 -3.48 6.42 -1.32
N LEU A 164 -2.28 5.87 -1.18
CA LEU A 164 -1.06 6.41 -1.76
C LEU A 164 -0.90 6.08 -3.24
N SER A 165 -0.04 6.81 -3.93
CA SER A 165 0.29 6.56 -5.34
C SER A 165 0.95 5.19 -5.55
N SER A 166 1.67 4.67 -4.56
CA SER A 166 2.20 3.29 -4.53
C SER A 166 1.14 2.20 -4.74
N PHE A 167 -0.14 2.49 -4.51
CA PHE A 167 -1.25 1.58 -4.81
C PHE A 167 -1.29 1.16 -6.29
N LYS A 168 -0.75 1.97 -7.19
CA LYS A 168 -0.59 1.65 -8.62
C LYS A 168 0.45 0.55 -8.89
N TYR A 169 1.23 0.16 -7.87
CA TYR A 169 2.18 -0.96 -7.94
C TYR A 169 1.47 -2.33 -7.96
N LEU A 170 0.25 -2.43 -7.41
CA LEU A 170 -0.57 -3.63 -7.39
C LEU A 170 -1.23 -3.90 -8.73
#